data_25695b16887ac193720c29873e1d9727
#
_entry.id   25695b16887ac193720c29873e1d9727
#
_cell.length_a   1.000
_cell.length_b   1.000
_cell.length_c   1.000
_cell.angle_alpha   90.00
_cell.angle_beta   90.00
_cell.angle_gamma   90.00
#
_symmetry.space_group_name_H-M   'P 1'
#
loop_
_entity.id
_entity.type
_entity.pdbx_description
1 polymer ?
#
loop_
_entity_poly.entity_id
_entity_poly.type
_entity_poly.pdbx_seq_one_letter_code
_entity_poly.pdbx_strand_id
1 'polypeptide(L)'
;QKRIDDGIISGWDVWWAMNSTSESDHQIVIVTLVENIEDFNNNPGIRSVFPDWSDEELEEFNQKNQAARTIIKTDLLAIKNRAAKQDSIPNVLVMNYMKVKPVNALAYEKMEDNYKKSNFENSNRASWGMAKRIDKYGTGLGWNYMTFDLYNNGAELMNSRVNTYEYPAELAKDFEIRDMVYSQTYVKWMALRKE
;
A
#
# COMPACT_ATOMS: atom_id res chain seq x y z
N GLN A 1 -11.51 14.98 -0.70
CA GLN A 1 -12.50 14.80 0.36
C GLN A 1 -13.87 14.44 -0.23
N LYS A 2 -14.45 15.23 -1.18
CA LYS A 2 -15.80 15.01 -1.75
C LYS A 2 -16.07 13.55 -2.17
N ARG A 3 -15.14 12.86 -2.84
CA ARG A 3 -15.31 11.45 -3.24
C ARG A 3 -15.43 10.48 -2.06
N ILE A 4 -14.80 10.82 -0.92
CA ILE A 4 -14.90 10.06 0.34
C ILE A 4 -16.27 10.32 0.96
N ASP A 5 -16.71 11.58 1.00
CA ASP A 5 -18.01 11.98 1.55
C ASP A 5 -19.17 11.37 0.76
N ASP A 6 -19.04 11.31 -0.57
CA ASP A 6 -20.00 10.67 -1.48
C ASP A 6 -19.95 9.12 -1.42
N GLY A 7 -19.03 8.53 -0.65
CA GLY A 7 -18.89 7.07 -0.52
C GLY A 7 -18.32 6.35 -1.73
N ILE A 8 -17.72 7.07 -2.68
CA ILE A 8 -17.10 6.52 -3.90
C ILE A 8 -15.76 5.80 -3.56
N ILE A 9 -15.03 6.37 -2.59
CA ILE A 9 -13.80 5.78 -2.05
C ILE A 9 -13.85 5.86 -0.52
N SER A 10 -13.20 4.92 0.17
CA SER A 10 -13.14 4.92 1.64
C SER A 10 -11.89 5.59 2.19
N GLY A 11 -10.90 5.84 1.34
CA GLY A 11 -9.69 6.54 1.74
C GLY A 11 -8.79 6.90 0.56
N TRP A 12 -7.93 7.89 0.79
CA TRP A 12 -6.96 8.35 -0.18
C TRP A 12 -5.70 8.83 0.52
N ASP A 13 -4.54 8.24 0.17
CA ASP A 13 -3.26 8.54 0.80
C ASP A 13 -2.22 8.91 -0.25
N VAL A 14 -1.35 9.85 0.11
CA VAL A 14 -0.15 10.20 -0.65
C VAL A 14 1.07 9.98 0.22
N TRP A 15 1.99 9.18 -0.29
CA TRP A 15 3.22 8.78 0.39
C TRP A 15 4.42 9.17 -0.44
N TRP A 16 5.42 9.79 0.19
CA TRP A 16 6.68 10.15 -0.42
C TRP A 16 7.73 9.08 -0.16
N ALA A 17 8.39 8.58 -1.21
CA ALA A 17 9.45 7.57 -1.07
C ALA A 17 10.65 8.19 -0.34
N MET A 18 11.02 7.58 0.79
CA MET A 18 12.14 8.04 1.61
C MET A 18 13.46 7.88 0.83
N ASN A 19 14.31 8.92 0.88
CA ASN A 19 15.58 8.96 0.18
C ASN A 19 15.49 8.83 -1.35
N SER A 20 14.34 9.18 -1.94
CA SER A 20 14.19 9.20 -3.38
C SER A 20 14.99 10.37 -4.01
N THR A 21 15.52 10.10 -5.20
CA THR A 21 16.21 11.05 -6.06
C THR A 21 15.50 11.12 -7.41
N SER A 22 15.99 11.99 -8.32
CA SER A 22 15.50 12.04 -9.71
C SER A 22 15.71 10.73 -10.48
N GLU A 23 16.63 9.88 -10.02
CA GLU A 23 16.95 8.57 -10.62
C GLU A 23 16.16 7.40 -10.01
N SER A 24 15.36 7.66 -8.97
CA SER A 24 14.52 6.64 -8.36
C SER A 24 13.39 6.22 -9.30
N ASP A 25 13.01 4.94 -9.30
CA ASP A 25 11.93 4.40 -10.11
C ASP A 25 10.62 5.18 -9.94
N HIS A 26 10.37 5.68 -8.74
CA HIS A 26 9.26 6.57 -8.42
C HIS A 26 9.55 7.36 -7.15
N GLN A 27 8.87 8.48 -6.99
CA GLN A 27 9.00 9.36 -5.82
C GLN A 27 7.76 9.36 -4.94
N ILE A 28 6.60 9.09 -5.54
CA ILE A 28 5.29 9.19 -4.88
C ILE A 28 4.50 7.92 -5.13
N VAL A 29 3.85 7.45 -4.07
CA VAL A 29 2.80 6.43 -4.15
C VAL A 29 1.48 7.05 -3.72
N ILE A 30 0.46 6.88 -4.55
CA ILE A 30 -0.92 7.24 -4.24
C ILE A 30 -1.69 5.95 -4.00
N VAL A 31 -2.32 5.84 -2.84
CA VAL A 31 -3.17 4.72 -2.47
C VAL A 31 -4.62 5.20 -2.44
N THR A 32 -5.47 4.57 -3.23
CA THR A 32 -6.92 4.79 -3.17
C THR A 32 -7.57 3.53 -2.62
N LEU A 33 -8.36 3.68 -1.56
CA LEU A 33 -9.07 2.59 -0.92
C LEU A 33 -10.53 2.59 -1.37
N VAL A 34 -11.03 1.42 -1.73
CA VAL A 34 -12.46 1.16 -1.98
C VAL A 34 -12.90 -0.02 -1.12
N GLU A 35 -14.15 -0.04 -0.71
CA GLU A 35 -14.69 -1.14 0.11
C GLU A 35 -15.14 -2.30 -0.76
N ASN A 36 -15.76 -2.00 -1.90
CA ASN A 36 -16.28 -2.98 -2.83
C ASN A 36 -15.64 -2.83 -4.20
N ILE A 37 -15.46 -3.93 -4.90
CA ILE A 37 -14.86 -3.93 -6.24
C ILE A 37 -15.76 -3.23 -7.27
N GLU A 38 -17.07 -3.23 -7.05
CA GLU A 38 -18.05 -2.55 -7.88
C GLU A 38 -17.84 -1.03 -7.89
N ASP A 39 -17.33 -0.45 -6.80
CA ASP A 39 -17.07 0.99 -6.66
C ASP A 39 -15.98 1.46 -7.64
N PHE A 40 -15.14 0.56 -8.14
CA PHE A 40 -14.20 0.88 -9.21
C PHE A 40 -14.89 1.30 -10.51
N ASN A 41 -16.03 0.70 -10.83
CA ASN A 41 -16.80 0.99 -12.03
C ASN A 41 -17.62 2.27 -11.88
N ASN A 42 -17.87 2.70 -10.65
CA ASN A 42 -18.69 3.87 -10.32
C ASN A 42 -17.85 5.15 -10.17
N ASN A 43 -16.73 5.27 -10.89
CA ASN A 43 -15.92 6.48 -10.84
C ASN A 43 -16.51 7.55 -11.76
N PRO A 44 -17.27 8.51 -11.23
CA PRO A 44 -18.01 9.49 -12.03
C PRO A 44 -17.10 10.57 -12.66
N GLY A 45 -15.78 10.40 -12.54
CA GLY A 45 -14.80 11.33 -13.08
C GLY A 45 -14.70 12.65 -12.31
N ILE A 46 -13.85 13.55 -12.80
CA ILE A 46 -13.54 14.83 -12.15
C ILE A 46 -14.74 15.80 -12.18
N ARG A 47 -15.58 15.69 -13.22
CA ARG A 47 -16.78 16.55 -13.35
C ARG A 47 -17.76 16.38 -12.19
N SER A 48 -17.89 15.19 -11.63
CA SER A 48 -18.77 14.98 -10.46
C SER A 48 -18.25 15.67 -9.20
N VAL A 49 -16.95 15.88 -9.11
CA VAL A 49 -16.31 16.60 -8.00
C VAL A 49 -16.49 18.12 -8.16
N PHE A 50 -16.46 18.60 -9.41
CA PHE A 50 -16.55 20.00 -9.77
C PHE A 50 -17.68 20.20 -10.83
N PRO A 51 -18.96 20.07 -10.42
CA PRO A 51 -20.09 20.11 -11.36
C PRO A 51 -20.27 21.47 -12.04
N ASP A 52 -19.84 22.54 -11.38
CA ASP A 52 -20.01 23.93 -11.86
C ASP A 52 -18.84 24.40 -12.74
N TRP A 53 -17.80 23.57 -12.93
CA TRP A 53 -16.68 23.93 -13.78
C TRP A 53 -17.05 23.84 -15.26
N SER A 54 -16.59 24.81 -16.05
CA SER A 54 -16.69 24.76 -17.52
C SER A 54 -15.79 23.66 -18.11
N ASP A 55 -15.98 23.35 -19.37
CA ASP A 55 -15.14 22.39 -20.08
C ASP A 55 -13.68 22.87 -20.17
N GLU A 56 -13.47 24.18 -20.31
CA GLU A 56 -12.16 24.80 -20.33
C GLU A 56 -11.43 24.68 -18.98
N GLU A 57 -12.14 24.87 -17.86
CA GLU A 57 -11.57 24.73 -16.52
C GLU A 57 -11.19 23.27 -16.22
N LEU A 58 -12.00 22.31 -16.65
CA LEU A 58 -11.71 20.88 -16.54
C LEU A 58 -10.48 20.49 -17.40
N GLU A 59 -10.40 21.00 -18.62
CA GLU A 59 -9.27 20.74 -19.50
C GLU A 59 -7.98 21.35 -18.95
N GLU A 60 -8.00 22.59 -18.45
CA GLU A 60 -6.86 23.22 -17.80
C GLU A 60 -6.40 22.44 -16.58
N PHE A 61 -7.33 21.95 -15.75
CA PHE A 61 -6.99 21.08 -14.61
C PHE A 61 -6.33 19.79 -15.06
N ASN A 62 -6.85 19.13 -16.11
CA ASN A 62 -6.27 17.90 -16.64
C ASN A 62 -4.86 18.13 -17.18
N GLN A 63 -4.63 19.22 -17.92
CA GLN A 63 -3.32 19.58 -18.44
C GLN A 63 -2.32 19.85 -17.31
N LYS A 64 -2.71 20.58 -16.27
CA LYS A 64 -1.88 20.82 -15.07
C LYS A 64 -1.53 19.50 -14.36
N ASN A 65 -2.48 18.59 -14.22
CA ASN A 65 -2.25 17.28 -13.61
C ASN A 65 -1.27 16.43 -14.43
N GLN A 66 -1.40 16.43 -15.76
CA GLN A 66 -0.48 15.70 -16.65
C GLN A 66 0.92 16.29 -16.64
N ALA A 67 1.02 17.62 -16.60
CA ALA A 67 2.32 18.30 -16.53
C ALA A 67 3.03 18.10 -15.18
N ALA A 68 2.26 17.96 -14.09
CA ALA A 68 2.82 17.85 -12.74
C ALA A 68 3.34 16.46 -12.38
N ARG A 69 2.96 15.40 -13.12
CA ARG A 69 3.33 14.01 -12.77
C ARG A 69 3.32 13.08 -13.98
N THR A 70 4.15 12.05 -13.90
CA THR A 70 4.10 10.89 -14.79
C THR A 70 3.63 9.68 -14.01
N ILE A 71 2.57 9.01 -14.48
CA ILE A 71 2.12 7.76 -13.89
C ILE A 71 3.00 6.63 -14.44
N ILE A 72 3.85 6.07 -13.57
CA ILE A 72 4.76 4.98 -13.95
C ILE A 72 4.00 3.65 -14.06
N LYS A 73 3.14 3.38 -13.08
CA LYS A 73 2.31 2.16 -13.04
C LYS A 73 1.11 2.35 -12.12
N THR A 74 0.12 1.50 -12.34
CA THR A 74 -1.02 1.31 -11.45
C THR A 74 -1.16 -0.18 -11.20
N ASP A 75 -1.35 -0.56 -9.94
CA ASP A 75 -1.54 -1.94 -9.50
C ASP A 75 -2.84 -2.03 -8.69
N LEU A 76 -3.64 -3.06 -8.90
CA LEU A 76 -4.85 -3.32 -8.14
C LEU A 76 -4.61 -4.44 -7.13
N LEU A 77 -4.91 -4.15 -5.86
CA LEU A 77 -4.62 -5.02 -4.74
C LEU A 77 -5.89 -5.35 -3.95
N ALA A 78 -6.10 -6.61 -3.63
CA ALA A 78 -7.09 -7.03 -2.65
C ALA A 78 -6.43 -7.18 -1.27
N ILE A 79 -6.87 -6.41 -0.28
CA ILE A 79 -6.43 -6.57 1.10
C ILE A 79 -6.97 -7.90 1.63
N LYS A 80 -6.07 -8.78 2.05
CA LYS A 80 -6.38 -10.13 2.55
C LYS A 80 -6.45 -10.16 4.06
N ASN A 81 -5.61 -9.37 4.73
CA ASN A 81 -5.56 -9.29 6.17
C ASN A 81 -5.01 -7.93 6.63
N ARG A 82 -5.43 -7.46 7.78
CA ARG A 82 -4.91 -6.24 8.39
C ARG A 82 -5.04 -6.27 9.91
N ALA A 83 -4.21 -5.48 10.59
CA ALA A 83 -4.29 -5.19 12.00
C ALA A 83 -3.82 -3.75 12.26
N ALA A 84 -4.42 -3.08 13.23
CA ALA A 84 -4.02 -1.75 13.66
C ALA A 84 -4.17 -1.64 15.18
N LYS A 85 -3.26 -0.90 15.82
CA LYS A 85 -3.28 -0.58 17.24
C LYS A 85 -3.93 0.78 17.53
N GLN A 86 -4.21 1.54 16.47
CA GLN A 86 -4.77 2.89 16.54
C GLN A 86 -5.61 3.20 15.29
N ASP A 87 -6.52 4.16 15.40
CA ASP A 87 -7.37 4.59 14.28
C ASP A 87 -6.65 5.58 13.35
N SER A 88 -5.73 6.37 13.89
CA SER A 88 -4.97 7.34 13.10
C SER A 88 -3.97 6.67 12.16
N ILE A 89 -3.81 7.23 10.95
CA ILE A 89 -2.84 6.74 9.97
C ILE A 89 -1.41 7.12 10.41
N PRO A 90 -0.53 6.14 10.68
CA PRO A 90 0.86 6.39 11.06
C PRO A 90 1.65 7.16 9.99
N ASN A 91 2.85 7.69 10.35
CA ASN A 91 3.60 8.59 9.48
C ASN A 91 4.59 7.90 8.55
N VAL A 92 4.96 6.66 8.83
CA VAL A 92 5.94 5.89 8.04
C VAL A 92 5.30 4.59 7.57
N LEU A 93 5.41 4.33 6.28
CA LEU A 93 4.93 3.12 5.62
C LEU A 93 6.12 2.36 5.01
N VAL A 94 6.18 1.07 5.24
CA VAL A 94 7.09 0.16 4.55
C VAL A 94 6.25 -0.79 3.71
N MET A 95 6.48 -0.80 2.40
CA MET A 95 5.89 -1.77 1.48
C MET A 95 6.91 -2.85 1.15
N ASN A 96 6.60 -4.10 1.46
CA ASN A 96 7.43 -5.26 1.17
C ASN A 96 6.78 -6.06 0.04
N TYR A 97 7.46 -6.18 -1.08
CA TYR A 97 6.94 -6.83 -2.28
C TYR A 97 7.41 -8.28 -2.33
N MET A 98 6.47 -9.20 -2.41
CA MET A 98 6.72 -10.64 -2.33
C MET A 98 6.38 -11.33 -3.65
N LYS A 99 7.23 -12.28 -4.05
CA LYS A 99 6.94 -13.24 -5.11
C LYS A 99 6.60 -14.58 -4.49
N VAL A 100 5.37 -15.01 -4.67
CA VAL A 100 4.84 -16.27 -4.14
C VAL A 100 4.45 -17.15 -5.30
N LYS A 101 4.95 -18.38 -5.35
CA LYS A 101 4.52 -19.36 -6.37
C LYS A 101 3.03 -19.67 -6.19
N PRO A 102 2.23 -19.84 -7.27
CA PRO A 102 0.79 -20.10 -7.15
C PRO A 102 0.44 -21.27 -6.24
N VAL A 103 1.24 -22.34 -6.26
CA VAL A 103 1.07 -23.51 -5.41
C VAL A 103 1.25 -23.23 -3.92
N ASN A 104 1.99 -22.17 -3.58
CA ASN A 104 2.27 -21.75 -2.20
C ASN A 104 1.32 -20.65 -1.69
N ALA A 105 0.37 -20.17 -2.50
CA ALA A 105 -0.45 -19.00 -2.17
C ALA A 105 -1.18 -19.14 -0.83
N LEU A 106 -1.88 -20.26 -0.61
CA LEU A 106 -2.60 -20.51 0.64
C LEU A 106 -1.66 -20.70 1.84
N ALA A 107 -0.52 -21.36 1.64
CA ALA A 107 0.48 -21.54 2.69
C ALA A 107 1.06 -20.18 3.11
N TYR A 108 1.33 -19.30 2.14
CA TYR A 108 1.82 -17.95 2.40
C TYR A 108 0.79 -17.11 3.16
N GLU A 109 -0.48 -17.08 2.72
CA GLU A 109 -1.54 -16.34 3.40
C GLU A 109 -1.70 -16.82 4.86
N LYS A 110 -1.63 -18.13 5.10
CA LYS A 110 -1.69 -18.72 6.44
C LYS A 110 -0.45 -18.36 7.29
N MET A 111 0.73 -18.38 6.71
CA MET A 111 1.97 -17.97 7.38
C MET A 111 1.88 -16.53 7.87
N GLU A 112 1.46 -15.60 7.00
CA GLU A 112 1.32 -14.19 7.36
C GLU A 112 0.23 -13.96 8.42
N ASP A 113 -0.87 -14.73 8.39
CA ASP A 113 -1.90 -14.69 9.43
C ASP A 113 -1.38 -15.17 10.80
N ASN A 114 -0.57 -16.23 10.81
CA ASN A 114 0.08 -16.72 12.02
C ASN A 114 1.10 -15.70 12.54
N TYR A 115 1.89 -15.08 11.65
CA TYR A 115 2.85 -14.04 12.01
C TYR A 115 2.17 -12.84 12.66
N LYS A 116 1.04 -12.38 12.11
CA LYS A 116 0.21 -11.35 12.72
C LYS A 116 -0.19 -11.72 14.14
N LYS A 117 -0.71 -12.92 14.37
CA LYS A 117 -1.20 -13.37 15.68
C LYS A 117 -0.09 -13.47 16.73
N SER A 118 1.12 -13.89 16.33
CA SER A 118 2.22 -14.14 17.26
C SER A 118 3.10 -12.92 17.52
N ASN A 119 3.23 -12.00 16.55
CA ASN A 119 4.26 -10.98 16.58
C ASN A 119 3.74 -9.53 16.51
N PHE A 120 2.54 -9.30 15.97
CA PHE A 120 2.09 -7.92 15.73
C PHE A 120 1.95 -7.13 17.04
N GLU A 121 1.29 -7.70 18.08
CA GLU A 121 1.02 -6.99 19.33
C GLU A 121 2.29 -6.54 20.05
N ASN A 122 3.34 -7.36 20.01
CA ASN A 122 4.63 -7.10 20.67
C ASN A 122 5.62 -6.34 19.78
N SER A 123 5.24 -6.00 18.55
CA SER A 123 6.10 -5.26 17.62
C SER A 123 5.96 -3.75 17.79
N ASN A 124 6.93 -2.98 17.27
CA ASN A 124 6.85 -1.52 17.16
C ASN A 124 5.92 -1.04 16.03
N ARG A 125 5.26 -1.96 15.32
CA ARG A 125 4.30 -1.58 14.26
C ARG A 125 3.04 -0.99 14.88
N ALA A 126 2.60 0.14 14.36
CA ALA A 126 1.31 0.72 14.69
C ALA A 126 0.17 0.09 13.86
N SER A 127 0.50 -0.36 12.63
CA SER A 127 -0.42 -1.10 11.76
C SER A 127 0.36 -2.06 10.86
N TRP A 128 -0.32 -3.10 10.44
CA TRP A 128 0.19 -4.12 9.51
C TRP A 128 -0.93 -4.57 8.57
N GLY A 129 -0.56 -4.98 7.36
CA GLY A 129 -1.49 -5.63 6.46
C GLY A 129 -0.80 -6.42 5.36
N MET A 130 -1.59 -7.30 4.74
CA MET A 130 -1.21 -8.09 3.58
C MET A 130 -2.22 -7.90 2.47
N ALA A 131 -1.74 -7.70 1.26
CA ALA A 131 -2.53 -7.56 0.05
C ALA A 131 -2.04 -8.49 -1.06
N LYS A 132 -2.97 -8.96 -1.87
CA LYS A 132 -2.71 -9.76 -3.07
C LYS A 132 -2.98 -8.93 -4.30
N ARG A 133 -2.06 -8.96 -5.26
CA ARG A 133 -2.26 -8.33 -6.56
C ARG A 133 -3.31 -9.09 -7.37
N ILE A 134 -4.27 -8.37 -7.95
CA ILE A 134 -5.42 -8.96 -8.65
C ILE A 134 -5.58 -8.49 -10.11
N ASP A 135 -4.83 -7.48 -10.55
CA ASP A 135 -4.88 -6.96 -11.92
C ASP A 135 -4.05 -7.76 -12.92
N LYS A 136 -3.12 -8.57 -12.45
CA LYS A 136 -2.19 -9.35 -13.29
C LYS A 136 -1.96 -10.74 -12.72
N TYR A 137 -1.84 -11.72 -13.60
CA TYR A 137 -1.55 -13.11 -13.27
C TYR A 137 -0.38 -13.63 -14.11
N GLY A 138 0.32 -14.62 -13.59
CA GLY A 138 1.36 -15.35 -14.32
C GLY A 138 2.66 -15.46 -13.57
N THR A 139 3.47 -16.46 -13.94
CA THR A 139 4.76 -16.75 -13.31
C THR A 139 5.85 -15.72 -13.65
N GLY A 140 5.65 -14.94 -14.73
CA GLY A 140 6.56 -13.87 -15.16
C GLY A 140 6.43 -12.58 -14.36
N LEU A 141 5.45 -12.46 -13.43
CA LEU A 141 5.34 -11.28 -12.58
C LEU A 141 6.53 -11.18 -11.64
N GLY A 142 7.06 -9.96 -11.47
CA GLY A 142 8.12 -9.68 -10.51
C GLY A 142 7.67 -9.90 -9.06
N TRP A 143 6.40 -9.59 -8.75
CA TRP A 143 5.78 -9.77 -7.44
C TRP A 143 4.25 -9.94 -7.59
N ASN A 144 3.61 -10.55 -6.60
CA ASN A 144 2.16 -10.81 -6.61
C ASN A 144 1.48 -10.69 -5.24
N TYR A 145 2.25 -10.49 -4.17
CA TYR A 145 1.77 -10.14 -2.84
C TYR A 145 2.56 -8.95 -2.31
N MET A 146 1.96 -8.24 -1.37
CA MET A 146 2.61 -7.13 -0.66
C MET A 146 2.19 -7.19 0.80
N THR A 147 3.15 -7.05 1.73
CA THR A 147 2.84 -6.66 3.10
C THR A 147 3.16 -5.18 3.28
N PHE A 148 2.41 -4.53 4.15
CA PHE A 148 2.65 -3.14 4.51
C PHE A 148 2.71 -3.02 6.03
N ASP A 149 3.82 -2.45 6.49
CA ASP A 149 4.09 -2.16 7.90
C ASP A 149 4.02 -0.65 8.10
N LEU A 150 3.26 -0.18 9.09
CA LEU A 150 3.18 1.23 9.41
C LEU A 150 3.75 1.49 10.82
N TYR A 151 4.50 2.58 10.92
CA TYR A 151 5.12 3.04 12.15
C TYR A 151 4.75 4.51 12.41
N ASN A 152 4.66 4.90 13.68
CA ASN A 152 4.33 6.30 14.00
C ASN A 152 5.43 7.26 13.57
N ASN A 153 6.70 6.80 13.58
CA ASN A 153 7.85 7.61 13.22
C ASN A 153 9.03 6.73 12.74
N GLY A 154 10.05 7.41 12.19
CA GLY A 154 11.24 6.75 11.67
C GLY A 154 12.09 6.06 12.74
N ALA A 155 12.07 6.52 14.00
CA ALA A 155 12.83 5.90 15.08
C ALA A 155 12.25 4.51 15.42
N GLU A 156 10.92 4.36 15.47
CA GLU A 156 10.27 3.07 15.67
C GLU A 156 10.63 2.07 14.57
N LEU A 157 10.63 2.52 13.29
CA LEU A 157 11.08 1.71 12.17
C LEU A 157 12.55 1.30 12.33
N MET A 158 13.45 2.26 12.61
CA MET A 158 14.89 1.97 12.72
C MET A 158 15.18 1.03 13.89
N ASN A 159 14.53 1.22 15.03
CA ASN A 159 14.65 0.31 16.17
C ASN A 159 14.20 -1.12 15.82
N SER A 160 13.15 -1.26 14.99
CA SER A 160 12.71 -2.58 14.53
C SER A 160 13.71 -3.27 13.60
N ARG A 161 14.55 -2.50 12.89
CA ARG A 161 15.56 -3.00 11.94
C ARG A 161 16.92 -3.26 12.58
N VAL A 162 17.34 -2.40 13.52
CA VAL A 162 18.62 -2.55 14.22
C VAL A 162 18.63 -3.79 15.12
N ASN A 163 17.50 -4.08 15.74
CA ASN A 163 17.29 -5.30 16.50
C ASN A 163 16.97 -6.46 15.55
N THR A 164 17.82 -6.67 14.54
CA THR A 164 17.71 -7.82 13.64
C THR A 164 17.87 -9.09 14.46
N TYR A 165 16.75 -9.78 14.57
CA TYR A 165 16.71 -11.10 15.18
C TYR A 165 17.46 -12.08 14.28
N GLU A 166 18.32 -12.91 14.87
CA GLU A 166 18.64 -14.18 14.23
C GLU A 166 17.30 -14.92 14.07
N TYR A 167 16.89 -15.11 12.83
CA TYR A 167 15.66 -15.84 12.56
C TYR A 167 15.84 -17.27 13.10
N PRO A 168 14.97 -17.77 13.98
CA PRO A 168 15.00 -19.15 14.39
C PRO A 168 15.03 -20.07 13.17
N ALA A 169 15.83 -21.13 13.20
CA ALA A 169 15.96 -22.07 12.08
C ALA A 169 14.59 -22.63 11.62
N GLU A 170 13.62 -22.67 12.52
CA GLU A 170 12.24 -23.09 12.25
C GLU A 170 11.51 -22.13 11.28
N LEU A 171 11.84 -20.84 11.30
CA LEU A 171 11.29 -19.85 10.37
C LEU A 171 11.98 -19.88 8.99
N ALA A 172 13.13 -20.55 8.86
CA ALA A 172 13.81 -20.66 7.57
C ALA A 172 12.91 -21.31 6.50
N LYS A 173 12.08 -22.27 6.88
CA LYS A 173 11.11 -22.93 6.00
C LYS A 173 10.03 -21.95 5.48
N ASP A 174 9.67 -20.95 6.26
CA ASP A 174 8.70 -19.95 5.87
C ASP A 174 9.22 -19.03 4.77
N PHE A 175 10.55 -18.85 4.70
CA PHE A 175 11.19 -18.10 3.63
C PHE A 175 11.25 -18.88 2.30
N GLU A 176 11.15 -20.21 2.32
CA GLU A 176 11.14 -21.04 1.09
C GLU A 176 9.83 -20.90 0.29
N ILE A 177 8.75 -20.44 0.93
CA ILE A 177 7.43 -20.29 0.26
C ILE A 177 7.25 -18.94 -0.45
N ARG A 178 8.15 -17.99 -0.19
CA ARG A 178 8.14 -16.66 -0.82
C ARG A 178 9.55 -16.10 -1.03
N ASP A 179 9.69 -15.23 -2.01
CA ASP A 179 10.86 -14.37 -2.16
C ASP A 179 10.46 -12.94 -1.82
N MET A 180 11.21 -12.27 -0.94
CA MET A 180 11.09 -10.82 -0.78
C MET A 180 11.87 -10.16 -1.92
N VAL A 181 11.14 -9.58 -2.88
CA VAL A 181 11.74 -9.00 -4.09
C VAL A 181 12.45 -7.69 -3.78
N TYR A 182 11.76 -6.80 -3.06
CA TYR A 182 12.31 -5.55 -2.53
C TYR A 182 11.40 -4.98 -1.44
N SER A 183 11.93 -4.01 -0.71
CA SER A 183 11.21 -3.24 0.30
C SER A 183 11.48 -1.76 0.08
N GLN A 184 10.43 -0.94 0.16
CA GLN A 184 10.54 0.51 0.04
C GLN A 184 9.86 1.19 1.21
N THR A 185 10.52 2.21 1.74
CA THR A 185 10.00 3.03 2.85
C THR A 185 9.48 4.36 2.32
N TYR A 186 8.37 4.81 2.90
CA TYR A 186 7.68 6.04 2.54
C TYR A 186 7.34 6.85 3.78
N VAL A 187 7.25 8.16 3.62
CA VAL A 187 6.74 9.10 4.62
C VAL A 187 5.39 9.62 4.16
N LYS A 188 4.45 9.68 5.08
CA LYS A 188 3.11 10.21 4.80
C LYS A 188 3.19 11.69 4.44
N TRP A 189 2.66 12.02 3.27
CA TRP A 189 2.41 13.41 2.91
C TRP A 189 1.00 13.81 3.29
N MET A 190 0.02 13.00 2.92
CA MET A 190 -1.39 13.24 3.19
C MET A 190 -2.14 11.92 3.35
N ALA A 191 -3.15 11.90 4.19
CA ALA A 191 -4.11 10.79 4.27
C ALA A 191 -5.50 11.36 4.56
N LEU A 192 -6.50 10.89 3.82
CA LEU A 192 -7.89 11.27 3.94
C LEU A 192 -8.74 10.03 4.23
N ARG A 193 -9.63 10.15 5.17
CA ARG A 193 -10.63 9.12 5.53
C ARG A 193 -12.00 9.78 5.72
N LYS A 194 -13.02 8.94 5.74
CA LYS A 194 -14.36 9.37 6.18
C LYS A 194 -14.28 9.70 7.67
N GLU A 195 -14.83 10.85 8.05
CA GLU A 195 -14.98 11.25 9.44
C GLU A 195 -16.09 10.46 10.13
#